data_36e5a575a4fdcf6bef18018247a39b6f
#
_entry.id   36e5a575a4fdcf6bef18018247a39b6f
#
_cell.length_a   1.000
_cell.length_b   1.000
_cell.length_c   1.000
_cell.angle_alpha   90.00
_cell.angle_beta   90.00
_cell.angle_gamma   90.00
#
_symmetry.space_group_name_H-M   'P 1'
#
loop_
_entity.id
_entity.type
_entity.pdbx_description
1 polymer ?
#
loop_
_entity_poly.entity_id
_entity_poly.type
_entity_poly.pdbx_seq_one_letter_code
_entity_poly.pdbx_strand_id
1 'polypeptide(L)'
;MKKRLVSLMLALGLLASPLPAVATPVLAAEESVQAGEVESATDELADLPDSDELFAQYVQRTLYGDSGVSTLGNFGETALEGMARTVYDHLKKQVAAVANGERASTEFTITWEELGVTKTSWTEEELGVPVYDGDINPEAVDAALKQMGYTEYSESISLILDYLRVDCPYDLYWHDKTAGVRYTGTPAFGASSNGETWTLQLNTEISPGITIWLAVAADYAGADAYTVDTEKTGATQVAVQNAKQVVEQNAALTAYDKLVAYRDAICSLVDYNHEAADNDGTPYGDPWQMIYVFDGDPDTKVVCEGYSKAFQYLFDISSFQNDLRCYTVTGEMAGGTGAGGHMWNIVTMGDGKNYLVDVTNSDAGTIGQDGGLFLAGTTGSVQNGYVFEQSYPVSYQYDADQINLYGEEILTLAAHNYDPAWGIPTPSPSPTPSPSPTPSPSPTPSPSPTPSPSPSPSPSPSPSPSPSPSPSPTP
;
A
#
# COMPACT_ATOMS: atom_id res chain seq x y z
N MET A 1 -17.03 -17.24 -37.27
CA MET A 1 -16.44 -17.26 -35.92
C MET A 1 -16.30 -15.81 -35.52
N LYS A 2 -17.13 -15.35 -34.61
CA LYS A 2 -17.15 -13.95 -34.14
C LYS A 2 -16.18 -13.86 -32.97
N LYS A 3 -15.03 -13.19 -33.17
CA LYS A 3 -14.13 -12.80 -32.09
C LYS A 3 -14.89 -11.84 -31.19
N ARG A 4 -15.19 -12.25 -29.96
CA ARG A 4 -15.63 -11.35 -28.91
C ARG A 4 -14.39 -10.81 -28.21
N LEU A 5 -14.20 -9.51 -28.28
CA LEU A 5 -13.31 -8.80 -27.37
C LEU A 5 -13.79 -9.07 -25.94
N VAL A 6 -12.96 -9.70 -25.15
CA VAL A 6 -13.10 -9.66 -23.70
C VAL A 6 -12.29 -8.44 -23.25
N SER A 7 -12.92 -7.28 -23.29
CA SER A 7 -12.47 -6.12 -22.52
C SER A 7 -12.65 -6.51 -21.06
N LEU A 8 -11.57 -6.64 -20.32
CA LEU A 8 -11.59 -6.68 -18.87
C LEU A 8 -11.90 -5.25 -18.38
N MET A 9 -13.14 -4.80 -18.61
CA MET A 9 -13.64 -3.64 -17.90
C MET A 9 -13.76 -4.05 -16.43
N LEU A 10 -12.98 -3.41 -15.57
CA LEU A 10 -13.31 -3.22 -14.18
C LEU A 10 -14.63 -2.43 -14.13
N ALA A 11 -15.76 -3.11 -14.43
CA ALA A 11 -17.05 -2.55 -14.23
C ALA A 11 -17.30 -2.52 -12.72
N LEU A 12 -17.11 -1.35 -12.10
CA LEU A 12 -17.78 -1.01 -10.87
C LEU A 12 -19.28 -1.06 -11.14
N GLY A 13 -19.89 -2.23 -10.98
CA GLY A 13 -21.33 -2.41 -11.00
C GLY A 13 -21.92 -1.96 -9.68
N LEU A 14 -22.33 -0.70 -9.62
CA LEU A 14 -23.20 -0.18 -8.57
C LEU A 14 -24.56 -0.87 -8.64
N LEU A 15 -24.85 -1.74 -7.68
CA LEU A 15 -26.20 -2.13 -7.33
C LEU A 15 -26.47 -1.64 -5.91
N ALA A 16 -26.98 -0.42 -5.81
CA ALA A 16 -27.56 0.10 -4.59
C ALA A 16 -28.93 -0.57 -4.36
N SER A 17 -29.03 -1.37 -3.31
CA SER A 17 -30.33 -1.77 -2.75
C SER A 17 -30.60 -0.91 -1.53
N PRO A 18 -31.74 -0.19 -1.46
CA PRO A 18 -32.06 0.61 -0.27
C PRO A 18 -32.48 -0.29 0.88
N LEU A 19 -31.80 -0.19 2.01
CA LEU A 19 -32.28 -0.74 3.27
C LEU A 19 -33.21 0.28 3.96
N PRO A 20 -34.26 -0.17 4.66
CA PRO A 20 -35.18 0.72 5.32
C PRO A 20 -34.55 1.42 6.52
N ALA A 21 -34.77 2.72 6.62
CA ALA A 21 -34.41 3.54 7.76
C ALA A 21 -35.11 3.01 9.03
N VAL A 22 -34.34 2.70 10.06
CA VAL A 22 -34.85 2.43 11.39
C VAL A 22 -34.93 3.76 12.14
N ALA A 23 -36.14 4.30 12.20
CA ALA A 23 -36.45 5.44 13.05
C ALA A 23 -36.51 4.99 14.51
N THR A 24 -35.62 5.46 15.34
CA THR A 24 -35.73 5.37 16.80
C THR A 24 -36.33 6.67 17.37
N PRO A 25 -37.36 6.60 18.22
CA PRO A 25 -37.93 7.81 18.82
C PRO A 25 -36.97 8.38 19.86
N VAL A 26 -36.64 9.65 19.71
CA VAL A 26 -35.82 10.39 20.65
C VAL A 26 -36.72 11.01 21.71
N LEU A 27 -36.42 10.79 22.98
CA LEU A 27 -37.04 11.46 24.11
C LEU A 27 -36.49 12.88 24.22
N ALA A 28 -37.36 13.86 24.09
CA ALA A 28 -37.03 15.28 24.20
C ALA A 28 -36.55 15.59 25.62
N ALA A 29 -35.34 16.09 25.75
CA ALA A 29 -34.93 16.90 26.88
C ALA A 29 -35.38 18.34 26.62
N GLU A 30 -35.85 19.02 27.62
CA GLU A 30 -36.39 20.38 27.52
C GLU A 30 -35.37 21.29 26.85
N GLU A 31 -35.81 21.97 25.73
CA GLU A 31 -35.13 23.01 24.98
C GLU A 31 -33.96 22.62 24.03
N SER A 32 -33.84 21.38 23.59
CA SER A 32 -32.96 21.04 22.45
C SER A 32 -33.79 20.78 21.20
N VAL A 33 -33.52 21.52 20.13
CA VAL A 33 -34.09 21.26 18.82
C VAL A 33 -33.16 20.30 18.10
N GLN A 34 -33.67 19.15 17.69
CA GLN A 34 -32.89 18.16 16.92
C GLN A 34 -32.79 18.59 15.45
N ALA A 35 -31.58 18.43 14.92
CA ALA A 35 -31.40 18.45 13.47
C ALA A 35 -32.26 17.34 12.84
N GLY A 36 -32.89 17.66 11.74
CA GLY A 36 -33.51 16.66 10.89
C GLY A 36 -32.44 15.62 10.47
N GLU A 37 -32.87 14.38 10.29
CA GLU A 37 -32.01 13.34 9.73
C GLU A 37 -31.47 13.82 8.38
N VAL A 38 -30.16 13.97 8.27
CA VAL A 38 -29.50 14.11 6.98
C VAL A 38 -29.44 12.71 6.39
N GLU A 39 -30.06 12.51 5.23
CA GLU A 39 -30.05 11.23 4.55
C GLU A 39 -28.62 10.72 4.35
N SER A 40 -28.47 9.43 4.53
CA SER A 40 -27.20 8.72 4.34
C SER A 40 -26.69 8.95 2.91
N ALA A 41 -25.46 9.42 2.77
CA ALA A 41 -24.78 9.70 1.51
C ALA A 41 -24.43 8.42 0.70
N THR A 42 -25.38 7.49 0.56
CA THR A 42 -25.19 6.30 -0.28
C THR A 42 -25.31 6.61 -1.79
N ASP A 43 -25.74 7.81 -2.17
CA ASP A 43 -25.92 8.19 -3.58
C ASP A 43 -24.73 8.94 -4.20
N GLU A 44 -23.71 9.35 -3.41
CA GLU A 44 -22.60 10.16 -3.93
C GLU A 44 -21.46 9.35 -4.60
N LEU A 45 -21.50 8.03 -4.56
CA LEU A 45 -20.48 7.19 -5.24
C LEU A 45 -20.57 7.20 -6.77
N ALA A 46 -21.66 7.76 -7.35
CA ALA A 46 -21.90 7.72 -8.79
C ALA A 46 -21.10 8.76 -9.61
N ASP A 47 -20.57 9.80 -8.96
CA ASP A 47 -19.88 10.92 -9.62
C ASP A 47 -18.40 11.06 -9.22
N LEU A 48 -17.83 10.05 -8.56
CA LEU A 48 -16.41 10.10 -8.20
C LEU A 48 -15.57 9.81 -9.44
N PRO A 49 -14.46 10.55 -9.64
CA PRO A 49 -13.54 10.26 -10.73
C PRO A 49 -13.05 8.82 -10.63
N ASP A 50 -12.87 8.19 -11.78
CA ASP A 50 -12.37 6.83 -11.90
C ASP A 50 -11.09 6.66 -11.07
N SER A 51 -11.01 5.59 -10.29
CA SER A 51 -9.87 5.27 -9.43
C SER A 51 -8.55 5.28 -10.20
N ASP A 52 -8.61 4.89 -11.48
CA ASP A 52 -7.45 4.83 -12.36
C ASP A 52 -6.95 6.24 -12.73
N GLU A 53 -7.84 7.22 -12.87
CA GLU A 53 -7.46 8.61 -13.14
C GLU A 53 -6.81 9.28 -11.92
N LEU A 54 -7.31 9.02 -10.72
CA LEU A 54 -6.72 9.53 -9.48
C LEU A 54 -5.36 8.90 -9.19
N PHE A 55 -5.24 7.60 -9.43
CA PHE A 55 -3.97 6.90 -9.29
C PHE A 55 -2.95 7.37 -10.34
N ALA A 56 -3.37 7.60 -11.58
CA ALA A 56 -2.54 8.17 -12.63
C ALA A 56 -2.02 9.56 -12.27
N GLN A 57 -2.87 10.42 -11.71
CA GLN A 57 -2.46 11.75 -11.24
C GLN A 57 -1.47 11.67 -10.08
N TYR A 58 -1.61 10.68 -9.21
CA TYR A 58 -0.69 10.44 -8.13
C TYR A 58 0.68 9.96 -8.64
N VAL A 59 0.71 8.94 -9.49
CA VAL A 59 1.95 8.43 -10.12
C VAL A 59 2.68 9.58 -10.82
N GLN A 60 1.96 10.44 -11.54
CA GLN A 60 2.54 11.59 -12.22
C GLN A 60 3.16 12.61 -11.25
N ARG A 61 2.53 12.86 -10.08
CA ARG A 61 3.10 13.75 -9.04
C ARG A 61 4.33 13.15 -8.39
N THR A 62 4.33 11.85 -8.14
CA THR A 62 5.41 11.14 -7.43
C THR A 62 6.64 10.94 -8.31
N LEU A 63 6.45 10.70 -9.61
CA LEU A 63 7.55 10.51 -10.56
C LEU A 63 8.20 11.81 -11.03
N TYR A 64 7.48 12.92 -11.03
CA TYR A 64 7.96 14.22 -11.57
C TYR A 64 8.09 15.33 -10.52
N GLY A 65 7.74 15.10 -9.26
CA GLY A 65 7.88 16.00 -8.12
C GLY A 65 8.96 15.50 -7.15
N ASP A 66 10.09 16.18 -7.21
CA ASP A 66 11.18 16.26 -6.23
C ASP A 66 11.34 15.13 -5.20
N SER A 67 12.38 14.30 -5.47
CA SER A 67 13.22 13.54 -4.54
C SER A 67 12.57 12.82 -3.36
N GLY A 68 12.58 11.51 -3.44
CA GLY A 68 12.63 10.70 -2.23
C GLY A 68 11.93 9.36 -2.34
N VAL A 69 12.71 8.33 -2.58
CA VAL A 69 12.47 6.93 -2.19
C VAL A 69 11.01 6.57 -1.99
N SER A 70 10.32 6.21 -3.06
CA SER A 70 9.07 5.47 -2.96
C SER A 70 9.39 4.02 -2.70
N THR A 71 9.34 3.61 -1.46
CA THR A 71 9.11 2.20 -1.14
C THR A 71 7.64 1.94 -1.46
N LEU A 72 7.36 0.99 -2.37
CA LEU A 72 6.02 0.48 -2.61
C LEU A 72 5.31 0.22 -1.26
N GLY A 73 4.07 0.66 -1.12
CA GLY A 73 3.26 0.44 0.07
C GLY A 73 3.07 1.63 1.00
N ASN A 74 3.37 2.87 0.58
CA ASN A 74 3.17 4.06 1.40
C ASN A 74 2.61 5.26 0.62
N PHE A 75 1.85 5.01 -0.43
CA PHE A 75 1.26 6.08 -1.24
C PHE A 75 0.31 6.96 -0.43
N GLY A 76 -0.62 6.34 0.30
CA GLY A 76 -1.54 7.06 1.16
C GLY A 76 -0.82 7.79 2.30
N GLU A 77 0.29 7.25 2.78
CA GLU A 77 1.11 7.92 3.80
C GLU A 77 1.77 9.20 3.32
N THR A 78 2.07 9.31 2.05
CA THR A 78 2.73 10.47 1.46
C THR A 78 1.76 11.50 0.89
N ALA A 79 0.61 11.03 0.38
CA ALA A 79 -0.34 11.86 -0.37
C ALA A 79 -1.49 12.42 0.48
N LEU A 80 -1.85 11.73 1.57
CA LEU A 80 -2.97 12.13 2.42
C LEU A 80 -2.50 12.95 3.62
N GLU A 81 -3.30 13.94 3.99
CA GLU A 81 -3.07 14.80 5.14
C GLU A 81 -4.29 14.87 6.06
N GLY A 82 -4.13 15.40 7.26
CA GLY A 82 -5.21 15.70 8.20
C GLY A 82 -6.05 14.48 8.56
N MET A 83 -7.38 14.66 8.56
CA MET A 83 -8.33 13.60 8.89
C MET A 83 -8.28 12.43 7.88
N ALA A 84 -8.12 12.71 6.59
CA ALA A 84 -8.01 11.70 5.55
C ALA A 84 -6.83 10.75 5.81
N ARG A 85 -5.68 11.30 6.20
CA ARG A 85 -4.52 10.50 6.58
C ARG A 85 -4.77 9.65 7.82
N THR A 86 -5.41 10.21 8.84
CA THR A 86 -5.75 9.47 10.07
C THR A 86 -6.69 8.29 9.76
N VAL A 87 -7.70 8.52 8.92
CA VAL A 87 -8.62 7.45 8.48
C VAL A 87 -7.86 6.36 7.72
N TYR A 88 -6.99 6.73 6.79
CA TYR A 88 -6.17 5.78 6.05
C TYR A 88 -5.30 4.91 6.98
N ASP A 89 -4.59 5.52 7.92
CA ASP A 89 -3.71 4.81 8.86
C ASP A 89 -4.50 3.83 9.76
N HIS A 90 -5.72 4.22 10.17
CA HIS A 90 -6.62 3.34 10.91
C HIS A 90 -7.10 2.17 10.06
N LEU A 91 -7.56 2.42 8.82
CA LEU A 91 -8.01 1.37 7.91
C LEU A 91 -6.88 0.40 7.59
N LYS A 92 -5.69 0.88 7.25
CA LYS A 92 -4.51 0.06 6.99
C LYS A 92 -4.26 -0.94 8.11
N LYS A 93 -4.30 -0.49 9.35
CA LYS A 93 -4.13 -1.34 10.53
C LYS A 93 -5.29 -2.34 10.72
N GLN A 94 -6.52 -1.92 10.45
CA GLN A 94 -7.71 -2.75 10.67
C GLN A 94 -7.85 -3.84 9.60
N VAL A 95 -7.56 -3.54 8.33
CA VAL A 95 -7.61 -4.55 7.25
C VAL A 95 -6.54 -5.62 7.46
N ALA A 96 -5.35 -5.25 7.95
CA ALA A 96 -4.33 -6.21 8.33
C ALA A 96 -4.79 -7.14 9.46
N ALA A 97 -5.49 -6.61 10.47
CA ALA A 97 -6.04 -7.43 11.56
C ALA A 97 -7.09 -8.44 11.06
N VAL A 98 -7.92 -8.04 10.07
CA VAL A 98 -8.87 -8.95 9.41
C VAL A 98 -8.11 -10.03 8.62
N ALA A 99 -7.12 -9.63 7.83
CA ALA A 99 -6.31 -10.55 7.04
C ALA A 99 -5.57 -11.59 7.90
N ASN A 100 -5.19 -11.22 9.09
CA ASN A 100 -4.49 -12.09 10.05
C ASN A 100 -5.45 -13.00 10.86
N GLY A 101 -6.77 -12.90 10.67
CA GLY A 101 -7.76 -13.63 11.46
C GLY A 101 -7.94 -13.11 12.89
N GLU A 102 -7.38 -11.94 13.21
CA GLU A 102 -7.46 -11.32 14.53
C GLU A 102 -8.79 -10.56 14.74
N ARG A 103 -9.46 -10.23 13.65
CA ARG A 103 -10.72 -9.47 13.64
C ARG A 103 -11.71 -10.09 12.66
N ALA A 104 -12.94 -10.33 13.11
CA ALA A 104 -14.02 -10.85 12.26
C ALA A 104 -14.79 -9.74 11.53
N SER A 105 -15.08 -8.63 12.21
CA SER A 105 -15.88 -7.55 11.64
C SER A 105 -15.07 -6.69 10.68
N THR A 106 -15.65 -6.41 9.51
CA THR A 106 -15.16 -5.47 8.51
C THR A 106 -15.90 -4.13 8.54
N GLU A 107 -16.61 -3.88 9.63
CA GLU A 107 -17.15 -2.58 10.03
C GLU A 107 -16.09 -1.85 10.87
N PHE A 108 -15.52 -0.79 10.34
CA PHE A 108 -14.41 -0.04 10.94
C PHE A 108 -14.91 1.32 11.43
N THR A 109 -15.14 1.43 12.72
CA THR A 109 -15.52 2.70 13.37
C THR A 109 -14.28 3.37 13.94
N ILE A 110 -14.09 4.65 13.60
CA ILE A 110 -13.02 5.52 14.07
C ILE A 110 -13.70 6.67 14.80
N THR A 111 -13.49 6.77 16.08
CA THR A 111 -14.14 7.79 16.92
C THR A 111 -13.63 9.20 16.64
N TRP A 112 -14.41 10.23 16.99
CA TRP A 112 -13.97 11.61 16.83
C TRP A 112 -12.69 11.92 17.60
N GLU A 113 -12.49 11.29 18.75
CA GLU A 113 -11.26 11.43 19.54
C GLU A 113 -10.05 10.87 18.78
N GLU A 114 -10.17 9.67 18.20
CA GLU A 114 -9.13 9.04 17.37
C GLU A 114 -8.84 9.85 16.11
N LEU A 115 -9.86 10.55 15.57
CA LEU A 115 -9.72 11.46 14.44
C LEU A 115 -9.12 12.82 14.83
N GLY A 116 -8.84 13.04 16.12
CA GLY A 116 -8.29 14.29 16.63
C GLY A 116 -9.31 15.43 16.78
N VAL A 117 -10.61 15.13 16.65
CA VAL A 117 -11.69 16.11 16.86
C VAL A 117 -11.92 16.30 18.35
N THR A 118 -11.39 17.39 18.89
CA THR A 118 -11.53 17.73 20.32
C THR A 118 -12.64 18.74 20.59
N LYS A 119 -13.10 19.45 19.56
CA LYS A 119 -14.17 20.43 19.66
C LYS A 119 -15.46 19.85 19.10
N THR A 120 -16.49 19.79 19.95
CA THR A 120 -17.81 19.24 19.62
C THR A 120 -18.95 20.25 19.77
N SER A 121 -18.63 21.52 19.98
CA SER A 121 -19.62 22.58 20.21
C SER A 121 -19.11 23.91 19.64
N TRP A 122 -19.98 24.67 18.98
CA TRP A 122 -19.64 25.94 18.31
C TRP A 122 -20.72 26.97 18.56
N THR A 123 -20.30 28.19 18.87
CA THR A 123 -21.19 29.36 18.94
C THR A 123 -21.36 30.01 17.57
N GLU A 124 -22.39 30.83 17.40
CA GLU A 124 -22.62 31.63 16.18
C GLU A 124 -21.45 32.54 15.85
N GLU A 125 -20.77 33.09 16.87
CA GLU A 125 -19.57 33.91 16.69
C GLU A 125 -18.41 33.12 16.09
N GLU A 126 -18.20 31.89 16.55
CA GLU A 126 -17.13 31.01 16.05
C GLU A 126 -17.40 30.51 14.64
N LEU A 127 -18.66 30.30 14.28
CA LEU A 127 -19.06 29.86 12.93
C LEU A 127 -19.21 31.03 11.96
N GLY A 128 -19.42 32.25 12.46
CA GLY A 128 -19.66 33.45 11.64
C GLY A 128 -21.03 33.52 10.97
N VAL A 129 -21.92 32.60 11.31
CA VAL A 129 -23.29 32.47 10.78
C VAL A 129 -24.26 32.10 11.90
N PRO A 130 -25.57 32.45 11.79
CA PRO A 130 -26.57 32.00 12.74
C PRO A 130 -26.66 30.48 12.78
N VAL A 131 -26.81 29.89 13.97
CA VAL A 131 -26.92 28.45 14.16
C VAL A 131 -28.36 27.97 13.89
N TYR A 132 -29.36 28.78 14.22
CA TYR A 132 -30.76 28.39 14.16
C TYR A 132 -31.68 29.53 13.69
N ASP A 133 -32.54 29.22 12.71
CA ASP A 133 -33.61 30.12 12.25
C ASP A 133 -34.85 29.29 11.88
N GLY A 134 -35.54 28.76 12.93
CA GLY A 134 -36.66 27.83 12.76
C GLY A 134 -36.25 26.38 12.50
N ASP A 135 -35.02 26.16 12.08
CA ASP A 135 -34.33 24.89 11.91
C ASP A 135 -32.81 25.11 12.08
N ILE A 136 -32.02 24.03 12.19
CA ILE A 136 -30.56 24.14 12.20
C ILE A 136 -30.11 24.67 10.83
N ASN A 137 -29.30 25.74 10.89
CA ASN A 137 -28.79 26.35 9.66
C ASN A 137 -27.73 25.45 9.00
N PRO A 138 -27.93 25.01 7.74
CA PRO A 138 -26.94 24.19 7.03
C PRO A 138 -25.58 24.85 6.89
N GLU A 139 -25.50 26.19 6.72
CA GLU A 139 -24.22 26.92 6.65
C GLU A 139 -23.44 26.82 7.96
N ALA A 140 -24.14 26.74 9.11
CA ALA A 140 -23.50 26.54 10.39
C ALA A 140 -22.93 25.11 10.53
N VAL A 141 -23.65 24.13 10.02
CA VAL A 141 -23.18 22.73 9.96
C VAL A 141 -21.94 22.64 9.06
N ASP A 142 -21.99 23.20 7.85
CA ASP A 142 -20.85 23.21 6.92
C ASP A 142 -19.62 23.89 7.52
N ALA A 143 -19.81 25.02 8.20
CA ALA A 143 -18.72 25.71 8.88
C ALA A 143 -18.09 24.86 10.02
N ALA A 144 -18.92 24.11 10.75
CA ALA A 144 -18.44 23.20 11.79
C ALA A 144 -17.70 22.00 11.20
N LEU A 145 -18.24 21.37 10.15
CA LEU A 145 -17.62 20.26 9.43
C LEU A 145 -16.24 20.64 8.87
N LYS A 146 -16.14 21.84 8.30
CA LYS A 146 -14.87 22.38 7.83
C LYS A 146 -13.88 22.61 8.98
N GLN A 147 -14.31 23.14 10.12
CA GLN A 147 -13.44 23.28 11.28
C GLN A 147 -13.02 21.94 11.89
N MET A 148 -13.81 20.89 11.70
CA MET A 148 -13.47 19.51 12.10
C MET A 148 -12.46 18.85 11.14
N GLY A 149 -12.28 19.36 9.91
CA GLY A 149 -11.55 18.69 8.84
C GLY A 149 -12.35 17.58 8.15
N TYR A 150 -13.68 17.54 8.41
CA TYR A 150 -14.54 16.50 7.84
C TYR A 150 -14.80 16.71 6.34
N THR A 151 -14.88 17.96 5.90
CA THR A 151 -15.10 18.29 4.48
C THR A 151 -13.99 17.73 3.60
N GLU A 152 -12.74 17.99 3.96
CA GLU A 152 -11.57 17.49 3.24
C GLU A 152 -11.47 15.96 3.25
N TYR A 153 -11.88 15.33 4.36
CA TYR A 153 -11.99 13.87 4.45
C TYR A 153 -13.06 13.33 3.51
N SER A 154 -14.27 13.90 3.50
CA SER A 154 -15.38 13.42 2.68
C SER A 154 -15.09 13.52 1.18
N GLU A 155 -14.36 14.54 0.76
CA GLU A 155 -13.86 14.72 -0.60
C GLU A 155 -12.75 13.72 -0.97
N SER A 156 -12.08 13.14 0.03
CA SER A 156 -10.94 12.24 -0.15
C SER A 156 -11.26 10.76 0.03
N ILE A 157 -12.50 10.37 0.32
CA ILE A 157 -12.83 8.98 0.73
C ILE A 157 -12.48 7.97 -0.36
N SER A 158 -12.74 8.26 -1.61
CA SER A 158 -12.37 7.38 -2.73
C SER A 158 -10.87 7.20 -2.81
N LEU A 159 -10.14 8.31 -2.75
CA LEU A 159 -8.68 8.30 -2.80
C LEU A 159 -8.06 7.52 -1.63
N ILE A 160 -8.65 7.61 -0.43
CA ILE A 160 -8.25 6.81 0.73
C ILE A 160 -8.39 5.32 0.41
N LEU A 161 -9.51 4.91 -0.18
CA LEU A 161 -9.78 3.51 -0.51
C LEU A 161 -8.87 3.00 -1.64
N ASP A 162 -8.57 3.84 -2.62
CA ASP A 162 -7.68 3.49 -3.71
C ASP A 162 -6.24 3.30 -3.21
N TYR A 163 -5.75 4.22 -2.38
CA TYR A 163 -4.45 4.03 -1.73
C TYR A 163 -4.41 2.80 -0.83
N LEU A 164 -5.49 2.51 -0.11
CA LEU A 164 -5.56 1.29 0.70
C LEU A 164 -5.41 0.04 -0.16
N ARG A 165 -6.06 -0.02 -1.33
CA ARG A 165 -5.95 -1.13 -2.29
C ARG A 165 -4.55 -1.28 -2.86
N VAL A 166 -3.89 -0.17 -3.15
CA VAL A 166 -2.53 -0.16 -3.72
C VAL A 166 -1.49 -0.48 -2.66
N ASP A 167 -1.62 0.09 -1.46
CA ASP A 167 -0.63 -0.05 -0.40
C ASP A 167 -0.80 -1.35 0.43
N CYS A 168 -2.01 -1.92 0.46
CA CYS A 168 -2.35 -3.08 1.27
C CYS A 168 -3.02 -4.21 0.45
N PRO A 169 -2.58 -4.52 -0.80
CA PRO A 169 -3.23 -5.52 -1.62
C PRO A 169 -3.25 -6.90 -0.93
N TYR A 170 -2.24 -7.19 -0.14
CA TYR A 170 -2.03 -8.48 0.53
C TYR A 170 -2.87 -8.64 1.80
N ASP A 171 -3.41 -7.53 2.31
CA ASP A 171 -4.29 -7.51 3.48
C ASP A 171 -5.77 -7.39 3.11
N LEU A 172 -6.09 -7.30 1.80
CA LEU A 172 -7.45 -7.13 1.26
C LEU A 172 -7.96 -8.33 0.44
N TYR A 173 -7.28 -9.47 0.45
CA TYR A 173 -7.68 -10.68 -0.29
C TYR A 173 -9.07 -11.21 0.09
N TRP A 174 -9.55 -10.89 1.28
CA TRP A 174 -10.88 -11.24 1.79
C TRP A 174 -11.99 -10.28 1.34
N HIS A 175 -11.64 -9.11 0.80
CA HIS A 175 -12.59 -8.07 0.41
C HIS A 175 -13.21 -8.37 -0.96
N ASP A 176 -14.53 -8.26 -1.05
CA ASP A 176 -15.23 -8.29 -2.34
C ASP A 176 -15.07 -6.95 -3.06
N LYS A 177 -14.11 -6.89 -3.97
CA LYS A 177 -13.83 -5.68 -4.77
C LYS A 177 -14.96 -5.27 -5.72
N THR A 178 -15.93 -6.19 -5.98
CA THR A 178 -17.08 -5.91 -6.85
C THR A 178 -18.25 -5.28 -6.08
N ALA A 179 -18.22 -5.38 -4.76
CA ALA A 179 -19.19 -4.72 -3.89
C ALA A 179 -18.76 -3.28 -3.61
N GLY A 180 -19.71 -2.37 -3.65
CA GLY A 180 -19.47 -0.98 -3.27
C GLY A 180 -19.05 -0.87 -1.78
N VAL A 181 -18.30 0.16 -1.47
CA VAL A 181 -17.94 0.50 -0.08
C VAL A 181 -19.04 1.35 0.53
N ARG A 182 -19.40 1.05 1.78
CA ARG A 182 -20.33 1.89 2.57
C ARG A 182 -19.54 2.69 3.60
N TYR A 183 -19.98 3.92 3.84
CA TYR A 183 -19.43 4.76 4.90
C TYR A 183 -20.53 5.65 5.49
N THR A 184 -20.32 6.14 6.73
CA THR A 184 -21.25 7.08 7.36
C THR A 184 -21.22 8.41 6.62
N GLY A 185 -22.41 8.94 6.34
CA GLY A 185 -22.60 10.28 5.81
C GLY A 185 -22.32 11.39 6.85
N THR A 186 -22.82 12.57 6.56
CA THR A 186 -22.70 13.75 7.44
C THR A 186 -23.06 13.45 8.89
N PRO A 187 -22.22 13.84 9.87
CA PRO A 187 -22.51 13.63 11.28
C PRO A 187 -23.77 14.37 11.74
N ALA A 188 -24.45 13.80 12.72
CA ALA A 188 -25.63 14.44 13.31
C ALA A 188 -25.24 15.62 14.21
N PHE A 189 -25.97 16.74 14.06
CA PHE A 189 -25.81 17.91 14.90
C PHE A 189 -27.13 18.20 15.65
N GLY A 190 -27.00 18.84 16.79
CA GLY A 190 -28.08 19.44 17.56
C GLY A 190 -27.82 20.93 17.78
N ALA A 191 -28.87 21.68 18.12
CA ALA A 191 -28.73 23.07 18.54
C ALA A 191 -29.33 23.28 19.94
N SER A 192 -28.68 24.11 20.74
CA SER A 192 -29.18 24.52 22.04
C SER A 192 -29.09 26.02 22.23
N SER A 193 -29.99 26.62 23.01
CA SER A 193 -30.00 28.06 23.26
C SER A 193 -29.95 28.36 24.75
N ASN A 194 -29.23 29.40 25.12
CA ASN A 194 -29.27 29.98 26.47
C ASN A 194 -30.28 31.14 26.59
N GLY A 195 -31.12 31.35 25.55
CA GLY A 195 -32.11 32.42 25.49
C GLY A 195 -31.60 33.69 24.79
N GLU A 196 -30.29 33.84 24.56
CA GLU A 196 -29.71 34.98 23.86
C GLU A 196 -29.01 34.55 22.53
N THR A 197 -28.30 33.40 22.58
CA THR A 197 -27.53 32.87 21.45
C THR A 197 -27.77 31.37 21.32
N TRP A 198 -27.57 30.88 20.09
CA TRP A 198 -27.60 29.45 19.79
C TRP A 198 -26.19 28.86 19.75
N THR A 199 -26.11 27.59 20.08
CA THR A 199 -24.87 26.79 20.04
C THR A 199 -25.14 25.53 19.24
N LEU A 200 -24.35 25.26 18.21
CA LEU A 200 -24.34 24.01 17.45
C LEU A 200 -23.53 22.98 18.23
N GLN A 201 -24.03 21.76 18.29
CA GLN A 201 -23.36 20.67 19.00
C GLN A 201 -23.33 19.41 18.14
N LEU A 202 -22.17 18.79 18.01
CA LEU A 202 -22.02 17.47 17.42
C LEU A 202 -22.68 16.42 18.35
N ASN A 203 -23.62 15.68 17.80
CA ASN A 203 -24.30 14.61 18.56
C ASN A 203 -23.45 13.32 18.52
N THR A 204 -22.56 13.18 19.49
CA THR A 204 -21.64 12.03 19.57
C THR A 204 -22.32 10.72 20.01
N GLU A 205 -23.56 10.76 20.49
CA GLU A 205 -24.34 9.56 20.80
C GLU A 205 -24.91 8.94 19.52
N ILE A 206 -25.39 9.77 18.57
CA ILE A 206 -25.92 9.32 17.29
C ILE A 206 -24.80 9.08 16.29
N SER A 207 -23.79 9.96 16.30
CA SER A 207 -22.62 9.91 15.40
C SER A 207 -21.34 9.83 16.23
N PRO A 208 -20.94 8.65 16.70
CA PRO A 208 -19.76 8.49 17.56
C PRO A 208 -18.43 8.69 16.83
N GLY A 209 -18.44 8.69 15.50
CA GLY A 209 -17.28 8.81 14.63
C GLY A 209 -17.62 8.53 13.17
N ILE A 210 -16.64 8.15 12.42
CA ILE A 210 -16.77 7.69 11.03
C ILE A 210 -16.76 6.17 11.04
N THR A 211 -17.71 5.55 10.32
CA THR A 211 -17.71 4.10 10.09
C THR A 211 -17.64 3.80 8.61
N ILE A 212 -16.76 2.87 8.24
CA ILE A 212 -16.55 2.37 6.89
C ILE A 212 -16.78 0.86 6.90
N TRP A 213 -17.53 0.35 5.93
CA TRP A 213 -17.85 -1.08 5.77
C TRP A 213 -17.25 -1.59 4.48
N LEU A 214 -16.40 -2.58 4.57
CA LEU A 214 -15.87 -3.31 3.43
C LEU A 214 -16.57 -4.67 3.31
N ALA A 215 -17.23 -4.93 2.18
CA ALA A 215 -17.90 -6.20 1.94
C ALA A 215 -16.89 -7.35 1.86
N VAL A 216 -17.30 -8.53 2.32
CA VAL A 216 -16.48 -9.74 2.36
C VAL A 216 -16.80 -10.61 1.16
N ALA A 217 -15.76 -11.10 0.47
CA ALA A 217 -15.88 -12.06 -0.60
C ALA A 217 -16.47 -13.39 -0.08
N ALA A 218 -17.28 -14.06 -0.91
CA ALA A 218 -18.04 -15.25 -0.54
C ALA A 218 -17.16 -16.35 0.08
N ASP A 219 -15.95 -16.52 -0.43
CA ASP A 219 -15.00 -17.55 0.04
C ASP A 219 -14.55 -17.34 1.48
N TYR A 220 -14.55 -16.08 1.96
CA TYR A 220 -14.13 -15.71 3.30
C TYR A 220 -15.29 -15.28 4.20
N ALA A 221 -16.53 -15.28 3.69
CA ALA A 221 -17.69 -14.80 4.42
C ALA A 221 -17.98 -15.68 5.67
N GLY A 222 -18.29 -14.95 6.77
CA GLY A 222 -18.77 -15.50 8.02
C GLY A 222 -20.31 -15.42 8.11
N ALA A 223 -20.81 -14.74 9.14
CA ALA A 223 -22.25 -14.68 9.43
C ALA A 223 -23.04 -13.76 8.48
N ASP A 224 -22.41 -12.74 7.92
CA ASP A 224 -23.01 -11.74 7.03
C ASP A 224 -21.97 -11.16 6.05
N ALA A 225 -22.41 -10.18 5.25
CA ALA A 225 -21.56 -9.55 4.22
C ALA A 225 -20.41 -8.69 4.78
N TYR A 226 -20.38 -8.42 6.08
CA TYR A 226 -19.38 -7.59 6.75
C TYR A 226 -18.68 -8.32 7.90
N THR A 227 -18.70 -9.64 7.85
CA THR A 227 -18.05 -10.50 8.85
C THR A 227 -17.28 -11.60 8.13
N VAL A 228 -15.98 -11.68 8.37
CA VAL A 228 -15.16 -12.80 7.87
C VAL A 228 -15.25 -14.00 8.80
N ASP A 229 -15.06 -15.18 8.24
CA ASP A 229 -14.72 -16.38 8.97
C ASP A 229 -13.22 -16.34 9.33
N THR A 230 -12.92 -16.08 10.61
CA THR A 230 -11.55 -15.92 11.08
C THR A 230 -10.70 -17.18 10.98
N GLU A 231 -11.32 -18.37 10.89
CA GLU A 231 -10.58 -19.61 10.63
C GLU A 231 -10.06 -19.61 9.19
N LYS A 232 -10.87 -19.14 8.24
CA LYS A 232 -10.48 -19.04 6.83
C LYS A 232 -9.41 -17.96 6.62
N THR A 233 -9.60 -16.74 7.16
CA THR A 233 -8.59 -15.68 7.03
C THR A 233 -7.31 -16.01 7.79
N GLY A 234 -7.40 -16.63 8.96
CA GLY A 234 -6.22 -17.12 9.68
C GLY A 234 -5.44 -18.19 8.91
N ALA A 235 -6.13 -19.05 8.16
CA ALA A 235 -5.49 -20.08 7.36
C ALA A 235 -4.62 -19.49 6.22
N THR A 236 -5.00 -18.36 5.65
CA THR A 236 -4.21 -17.71 4.59
C THR A 236 -2.85 -17.20 5.09
N GLN A 237 -2.66 -17.05 6.40
CA GLN A 237 -1.36 -16.69 6.96
C GLN A 237 -0.28 -17.74 6.67
N VAL A 238 -0.66 -18.98 6.37
CA VAL A 238 0.28 -20.00 5.88
C VAL A 238 0.91 -19.53 4.57
N ALA A 239 0.11 -18.99 3.63
CA ALA A 239 0.60 -18.46 2.36
C ALA A 239 1.58 -17.30 2.55
N VAL A 240 1.25 -16.36 3.44
CA VAL A 240 2.15 -15.23 3.78
C VAL A 240 3.47 -15.73 4.36
N GLN A 241 3.44 -16.72 5.25
CA GLN A 241 4.66 -17.29 5.82
C GLN A 241 5.49 -18.06 4.79
N ASN A 242 4.84 -18.82 3.90
CA ASN A 242 5.52 -19.53 2.82
C ASN A 242 6.23 -18.55 1.87
N ALA A 243 5.57 -17.46 1.47
CA ALA A 243 6.18 -16.42 0.65
C ALA A 243 7.40 -15.78 1.34
N LYS A 244 7.29 -15.45 2.63
CA LYS A 244 8.42 -14.93 3.42
C LYS A 244 9.58 -15.91 3.48
N GLN A 245 9.32 -17.22 3.61
CA GLN A 245 10.36 -18.24 3.56
C GLN A 245 11.10 -18.26 2.22
N VAL A 246 10.38 -18.11 1.10
CA VAL A 246 11.03 -17.99 -0.22
C VAL A 246 12.00 -16.82 -0.24
N VAL A 247 11.61 -15.66 0.28
CA VAL A 247 12.47 -14.47 0.34
C VAL A 247 13.66 -14.68 1.28
N GLU A 248 13.44 -15.22 2.46
CA GLU A 248 14.48 -15.46 3.46
C GLU A 248 15.55 -16.46 2.95
N GLN A 249 15.12 -17.53 2.29
CA GLN A 249 16.03 -18.53 1.72
C GLN A 249 16.95 -17.94 0.64
N ASN A 250 16.50 -16.90 -0.04
CA ASN A 250 17.21 -16.25 -1.14
C ASN A 250 17.83 -14.88 -0.73
N ALA A 251 17.77 -14.50 0.55
CA ALA A 251 18.17 -13.18 1.02
C ALA A 251 19.63 -12.80 0.70
N ALA A 252 20.53 -13.76 0.66
CA ALA A 252 21.96 -13.56 0.40
C ALA A 252 22.35 -13.47 -1.09
N LEU A 253 21.41 -13.76 -1.99
CA LEU A 253 21.65 -13.75 -3.44
C LEU A 253 21.78 -12.31 -3.98
N THR A 254 22.38 -12.19 -5.18
CA THR A 254 22.33 -10.93 -5.94
C THR A 254 20.90 -10.57 -6.33
N ALA A 255 20.66 -9.31 -6.71
CA ALA A 255 19.33 -8.90 -7.15
C ALA A 255 18.80 -9.75 -8.31
N TYR A 256 19.64 -10.00 -9.31
CA TYR A 256 19.31 -10.86 -10.45
C TYR A 256 18.99 -12.29 -10.00
N ASP A 257 19.85 -12.90 -9.20
CA ASP A 257 19.66 -14.28 -8.73
C ASP A 257 18.42 -14.44 -7.85
N LYS A 258 18.06 -13.41 -7.04
CA LYS A 258 16.79 -13.38 -6.30
C LYS A 258 15.60 -13.45 -7.24
N LEU A 259 15.58 -12.60 -8.27
CA LEU A 259 14.46 -12.57 -9.23
C LEU A 259 14.30 -13.89 -9.97
N VAL A 260 15.43 -14.51 -10.38
CA VAL A 260 15.43 -15.87 -10.95
C VAL A 260 14.86 -16.89 -9.98
N ALA A 261 15.32 -16.87 -8.72
CA ALA A 261 14.84 -17.80 -7.70
C ALA A 261 13.34 -17.62 -7.41
N TYR A 262 12.81 -16.39 -7.46
CA TYR A 262 11.39 -16.12 -7.26
C TYR A 262 10.54 -16.65 -8.42
N ARG A 263 10.97 -16.42 -9.66
CA ARG A 263 10.34 -17.05 -10.83
C ARG A 263 10.29 -18.56 -10.68
N ASP A 264 11.42 -19.19 -10.40
CA ASP A 264 11.54 -20.64 -10.31
C ASP A 264 10.71 -21.21 -9.14
N ALA A 265 10.65 -20.49 -8.02
CA ALA A 265 9.81 -20.86 -6.88
C ALA A 265 8.32 -20.83 -7.28
N ILE A 266 7.83 -19.77 -7.90
CA ILE A 266 6.44 -19.67 -8.34
C ILE A 266 6.09 -20.77 -9.32
N CYS A 267 6.88 -20.98 -10.38
CA CYS A 267 6.66 -22.03 -11.37
C CYS A 267 6.73 -23.45 -10.76
N SER A 268 7.35 -23.64 -9.62
CA SER A 268 7.37 -24.93 -8.91
C SER A 268 6.22 -25.14 -7.92
N LEU A 269 5.53 -24.07 -7.53
CA LEU A 269 4.46 -24.11 -6.53
C LEU A 269 3.07 -24.31 -7.14
N VAL A 270 2.84 -23.84 -8.36
CA VAL A 270 1.53 -23.87 -9.02
C VAL A 270 1.66 -24.24 -10.49
N ASP A 271 0.58 -24.80 -11.04
CA ASP A 271 0.37 -24.98 -12.46
C ASP A 271 -0.61 -23.94 -13.01
N TYR A 272 -0.61 -23.75 -14.34
CA TYR A 272 -1.55 -22.83 -15.00
C TYR A 272 -2.97 -23.41 -15.06
N ASN A 273 -3.96 -22.60 -14.71
CA ASN A 273 -5.38 -22.95 -14.72
C ASN A 273 -6.02 -22.70 -16.10
N HIS A 274 -5.82 -23.60 -17.04
CA HIS A 274 -6.41 -23.52 -18.38
C HIS A 274 -7.93 -23.55 -18.37
N GLU A 275 -8.55 -24.31 -17.44
CA GLU A 275 -10.00 -24.37 -17.34
C GLU A 275 -10.60 -23.01 -16.98
N ALA A 276 -10.00 -22.30 -16.03
CA ALA A 276 -10.42 -20.96 -15.66
C ALA A 276 -10.17 -19.96 -16.79
N ALA A 277 -9.01 -20.03 -17.44
CA ALA A 277 -8.66 -19.10 -18.53
C ALA A 277 -9.56 -19.24 -19.77
N ASP A 278 -10.04 -20.45 -20.06
CA ASP A 278 -10.87 -20.75 -21.24
C ASP A 278 -12.38 -20.63 -20.97
N ASN A 279 -12.80 -20.41 -19.72
CA ASN A 279 -14.21 -20.39 -19.31
C ASN A 279 -14.65 -19.02 -18.82
N ASP A 280 -15.36 -18.28 -19.66
CA ASP A 280 -15.91 -16.94 -19.35
C ASP A 280 -16.81 -16.89 -18.09
N GLY A 281 -17.27 -18.02 -17.59
CA GLY A 281 -18.10 -18.12 -16.38
C GLY A 281 -17.32 -18.39 -15.09
N THR A 282 -16.03 -18.64 -15.19
CA THR A 282 -15.18 -18.90 -14.02
C THR A 282 -14.74 -17.57 -13.40
N PRO A 283 -14.97 -17.33 -12.11
CA PRO A 283 -14.56 -16.12 -11.44
C PRO A 283 -13.05 -16.16 -11.16
N TYR A 284 -12.26 -15.83 -12.15
CA TYR A 284 -10.83 -15.60 -12.02
C TYR A 284 -10.52 -14.11 -12.25
N GLY A 285 -9.25 -13.74 -12.24
CA GLY A 285 -8.85 -12.34 -12.38
C GLY A 285 -9.01 -11.56 -11.08
N ASP A 286 -9.09 -12.27 -9.97
CA ASP A 286 -9.07 -11.66 -8.66
C ASP A 286 -7.67 -11.11 -8.36
N PRO A 287 -7.54 -9.82 -8.02
CA PRO A 287 -6.24 -9.22 -7.70
C PRO A 287 -5.56 -9.89 -6.51
N TRP A 288 -6.27 -10.71 -5.74
CA TRP A 288 -5.79 -11.38 -4.54
C TRP A 288 -5.35 -12.83 -4.76
N GLN A 289 -5.40 -13.34 -5.98
CA GLN A 289 -5.00 -14.72 -6.31
C GLN A 289 -3.56 -15.10 -5.91
N MET A 290 -2.70 -14.13 -5.69
CA MET A 290 -1.32 -14.40 -5.21
C MET A 290 -1.29 -15.22 -3.91
N ILE A 291 -2.33 -15.17 -3.08
CA ILE A 291 -2.46 -15.96 -1.85
C ILE A 291 -2.48 -17.47 -2.17
N TYR A 292 -3.12 -17.88 -3.24
CA TYR A 292 -3.22 -19.28 -3.64
C TYR A 292 -1.89 -19.85 -4.13
N VAL A 293 -1.01 -19.02 -4.70
CA VAL A 293 0.33 -19.45 -5.14
C VAL A 293 1.17 -19.98 -3.96
N PHE A 294 0.96 -19.46 -2.77
CA PHE A 294 1.76 -19.77 -1.59
C PHE A 294 0.99 -20.59 -0.53
N ASP A 295 -0.20 -21.11 -0.84
CA ASP A 295 -1.04 -21.84 0.11
C ASP A 295 -0.45 -23.17 0.58
N GLY A 296 0.51 -23.71 -0.16
CA GLY A 296 1.18 -24.98 0.13
C GLY A 296 0.42 -26.20 -0.38
N ASP A 297 -0.64 -26.01 -1.16
CA ASP A 297 -1.37 -27.07 -1.83
C ASP A 297 -0.78 -27.30 -3.23
N PRO A 298 -0.18 -28.44 -3.54
CA PRO A 298 0.42 -28.73 -4.84
C PRO A 298 -0.59 -28.88 -5.98
N ASP A 299 -1.88 -29.00 -5.67
CA ASP A 299 -2.95 -29.10 -6.66
C ASP A 299 -3.54 -27.74 -7.04
N THR A 300 -3.13 -26.67 -6.38
CA THR A 300 -3.57 -25.30 -6.67
C THR A 300 -3.08 -24.84 -8.03
N LYS A 301 -4.00 -24.25 -8.79
CA LYS A 301 -3.74 -23.67 -10.11
C LYS A 301 -4.21 -22.23 -10.16
N VAL A 302 -3.42 -21.39 -10.81
CA VAL A 302 -3.74 -19.96 -10.97
C VAL A 302 -3.60 -19.54 -12.43
N VAL A 303 -4.20 -18.42 -12.81
CA VAL A 303 -4.01 -17.78 -14.12
C VAL A 303 -2.85 -16.80 -14.09
N CYS A 304 -2.55 -16.14 -15.20
CA CYS A 304 -1.45 -15.17 -15.34
C CYS A 304 -1.41 -14.10 -14.22
N GLU A 305 -2.57 -13.68 -13.73
CA GLU A 305 -2.67 -12.73 -12.62
C GLU A 305 -2.03 -13.29 -11.33
N GLY A 306 -2.26 -14.55 -11.00
CA GLY A 306 -1.65 -15.21 -9.85
C GLY A 306 -0.13 -15.22 -9.94
N TYR A 307 0.43 -15.62 -11.10
CA TYR A 307 1.87 -15.63 -11.36
C TYR A 307 2.48 -14.23 -11.20
N SER A 308 1.89 -13.23 -11.85
CA SER A 308 2.44 -11.87 -11.89
C SER A 308 2.37 -11.18 -10.52
N LYS A 309 1.25 -11.32 -9.81
CA LYS A 309 1.08 -10.75 -8.47
C LYS A 309 1.94 -11.46 -7.43
N ALA A 310 2.10 -12.76 -7.51
CA ALA A 310 3.00 -13.49 -6.64
C ALA A 310 4.46 -13.05 -6.83
N PHE A 311 4.89 -12.82 -8.07
CA PHE A 311 6.22 -12.32 -8.35
C PHE A 311 6.43 -10.91 -7.78
N GLN A 312 5.47 -10.01 -7.99
CA GLN A 312 5.52 -8.68 -7.40
C GLN A 312 5.53 -8.75 -5.87
N TYR A 313 4.74 -9.62 -5.26
CA TYR A 313 4.72 -9.78 -3.81
C TYR A 313 6.08 -10.20 -3.23
N LEU A 314 6.71 -11.21 -3.82
CA LEU A 314 8.07 -11.61 -3.40
C LEU A 314 9.07 -10.47 -3.59
N PHE A 315 8.93 -9.71 -4.68
CA PHE A 315 9.74 -8.52 -4.92
C PHE A 315 9.54 -7.48 -3.81
N ASP A 316 8.30 -7.13 -3.49
CA ASP A 316 7.94 -6.06 -2.57
C ASP A 316 8.34 -6.34 -1.12
N ILE A 317 8.27 -7.61 -0.69
CA ILE A 317 8.72 -8.02 0.66
C ILE A 317 10.24 -8.27 0.74
N SER A 318 10.96 -8.06 -0.36
CA SER A 318 12.41 -8.26 -0.46
C SER A 318 13.18 -6.97 -0.21
N SER A 319 14.44 -7.12 0.19
CA SER A 319 15.39 -6.02 0.23
C SER A 319 16.38 -6.12 -0.93
N PHE A 320 16.50 -5.06 -1.70
CA PHE A 320 17.48 -4.91 -2.77
C PHE A 320 18.48 -3.80 -2.45
N GLN A 321 19.71 -3.92 -2.93
CA GLN A 321 20.77 -2.93 -2.67
C GLN A 321 20.69 -1.70 -3.57
N ASN A 322 19.94 -1.79 -4.67
CA ASN A 322 19.76 -0.73 -5.68
C ASN A 322 18.27 -0.39 -5.77
N ASP A 323 17.93 0.73 -6.39
CA ASP A 323 16.54 1.15 -6.62
C ASP A 323 15.88 0.32 -7.73
N LEU A 324 15.67 -0.98 -7.46
CA LEU A 324 14.87 -1.83 -8.32
C LEU A 324 13.39 -1.54 -8.08
N ARG A 325 12.59 -1.68 -9.14
CA ARG A 325 11.14 -1.55 -9.05
C ARG A 325 10.47 -2.65 -9.86
N CYS A 326 9.30 -3.09 -9.43
CA CYS A 326 8.48 -4.07 -10.11
C CYS A 326 7.07 -3.53 -10.28
N TYR A 327 6.52 -3.66 -11.47
CA TYR A 327 5.19 -3.19 -11.83
C TYR A 327 4.41 -4.34 -12.44
N THR A 328 3.14 -4.48 -12.10
CA THR A 328 2.24 -5.43 -12.74
C THR A 328 1.47 -4.72 -13.85
N VAL A 329 1.52 -5.26 -15.06
CA VAL A 329 0.96 -4.65 -16.28
C VAL A 329 -0.08 -5.60 -16.87
N THR A 330 -1.21 -5.05 -17.32
CA THR A 330 -2.28 -5.76 -18.01
C THR A 330 -2.32 -5.42 -19.49
N GLY A 331 -2.87 -6.33 -20.27
CA GLY A 331 -3.04 -6.13 -21.70
C GLY A 331 -3.35 -7.44 -22.44
N GLU A 332 -2.93 -7.52 -23.69
CA GLU A 332 -3.09 -8.70 -24.54
C GLU A 332 -1.73 -9.25 -24.97
N MET A 333 -1.60 -10.57 -24.98
CA MET A 333 -0.49 -11.29 -25.58
C MET A 333 -0.93 -11.97 -26.88
N ALA A 334 -0.11 -11.90 -27.91
CA ALA A 334 -0.32 -12.62 -29.16
C ALA A 334 0.91 -13.45 -29.55
N GLY A 335 0.66 -14.64 -30.11
CA GLY A 335 1.73 -15.50 -30.66
C GLY A 335 2.44 -16.35 -29.62
N GLY A 336 1.87 -16.68 -28.50
CA GLY A 336 2.47 -17.53 -27.47
C GLY A 336 1.52 -18.59 -26.92
N THR A 337 1.96 -19.32 -25.92
CA THR A 337 1.10 -20.13 -25.08
C THR A 337 0.25 -19.22 -24.24
N GLY A 338 -1.08 -19.33 -24.29
CA GLY A 338 -1.98 -18.45 -23.54
C GLY A 338 -2.20 -17.07 -24.19
N ALA A 339 -2.17 -16.99 -25.51
CA ALA A 339 -2.53 -15.78 -26.25
C ALA A 339 -3.94 -15.30 -25.92
N GLY A 340 -4.11 -14.00 -25.65
CA GLY A 340 -5.35 -13.35 -25.22
C GLY A 340 -5.07 -12.32 -24.13
N GLY A 341 -6.08 -12.03 -23.30
CA GLY A 341 -5.92 -11.17 -22.12
C GLY A 341 -4.84 -11.74 -21.19
N HIS A 342 -3.88 -10.89 -20.83
CA HIS A 342 -2.67 -11.33 -20.13
C HIS A 342 -2.19 -10.30 -19.12
N MET A 343 -1.50 -10.80 -18.09
CA MET A 343 -0.84 -9.99 -17.07
C MET A 343 0.62 -10.43 -16.93
N TRP A 344 1.52 -9.46 -16.84
CA TRP A 344 2.96 -9.66 -16.68
C TRP A 344 3.56 -8.60 -15.79
N ASN A 345 4.85 -8.66 -15.56
CA ASN A 345 5.56 -7.62 -14.83
C ASN A 345 6.56 -6.85 -15.72
N ILE A 346 6.82 -5.61 -15.33
CA ILE A 346 7.97 -4.84 -15.80
C ILE A 346 8.86 -4.61 -14.58
N VAL A 347 10.15 -4.87 -14.73
CA VAL A 347 11.15 -4.65 -13.67
C VAL A 347 12.16 -3.62 -14.11
N THR A 348 12.28 -2.54 -13.34
CA THR A 348 13.40 -1.60 -13.46
C THR A 348 14.60 -2.19 -12.73
N MET A 349 15.69 -2.44 -13.48
CA MET A 349 16.91 -3.02 -12.94
C MET A 349 17.90 -1.92 -12.50
N GLY A 350 18.98 -2.33 -11.85
CA GLY A 350 20.00 -1.40 -11.34
C GLY A 350 20.77 -0.59 -12.38
N ASP A 351 20.59 -0.86 -13.68
CA ASP A 351 21.07 -0.05 -14.80
C ASP A 351 20.09 1.06 -15.20
N GLY A 352 18.97 1.19 -14.48
CA GLY A 352 17.93 2.19 -14.71
C GLY A 352 17.05 1.92 -15.93
N LYS A 353 17.08 0.70 -16.49
CA LYS A 353 16.24 0.31 -17.62
C LYS A 353 15.17 -0.69 -17.20
N ASN A 354 14.13 -0.77 -18.00
CA ASN A 354 12.97 -1.62 -17.76
C ASN A 354 13.03 -2.87 -18.65
N TYR A 355 12.61 -3.99 -18.07
CA TYR A 355 12.64 -5.30 -18.68
C TYR A 355 11.33 -6.02 -18.43
N LEU A 356 10.82 -6.73 -19.44
CA LEU A 356 9.66 -7.60 -19.28
C LEU A 356 10.02 -8.82 -18.43
N VAL A 357 9.11 -9.16 -17.53
CA VAL A 357 9.13 -10.42 -16.79
C VAL A 357 7.76 -11.08 -16.92
N ASP A 358 7.72 -12.21 -17.62
CA ASP A 358 6.52 -13.03 -17.73
C ASP A 358 6.77 -14.38 -17.06
N VAL A 359 6.35 -14.47 -15.80
CA VAL A 359 6.53 -15.69 -15.01
C VAL A 359 5.62 -16.80 -15.51
N THR A 360 4.42 -16.49 -15.99
CA THR A 360 3.50 -17.46 -16.60
C THR A 360 4.15 -18.17 -17.81
N ASN A 361 4.76 -17.37 -18.69
CA ASN A 361 5.45 -17.93 -19.87
C ASN A 361 6.89 -18.38 -19.58
N SER A 362 7.34 -18.32 -18.33
CA SER A 362 8.59 -18.92 -17.88
C SER A 362 8.38 -20.34 -17.33
N ASP A 363 7.13 -20.76 -17.17
CA ASP A 363 6.76 -22.09 -16.64
C ASP A 363 7.02 -23.19 -17.66
N ALA A 364 7.07 -24.44 -17.17
CA ALA A 364 7.37 -25.62 -17.99
C ALA A 364 6.35 -25.81 -19.12
N GLY A 365 6.82 -26.05 -20.32
CA GLY A 365 5.98 -26.26 -21.51
C GLY A 365 5.50 -24.98 -22.18
N THR A 366 5.83 -23.80 -21.67
CA THR A 366 5.48 -22.51 -22.26
C THR A 366 6.56 -22.00 -23.23
N ILE A 367 6.24 -20.95 -24.00
CA ILE A 367 7.16 -20.40 -25.01
C ILE A 367 8.42 -19.78 -24.42
N GLY A 368 8.38 -19.29 -23.22
CA GLY A 368 9.50 -18.63 -22.53
C GLY A 368 10.18 -19.49 -21.47
N GLN A 369 9.91 -20.80 -21.42
CA GLN A 369 10.49 -21.72 -20.43
C GLN A 369 12.03 -21.74 -20.40
N ASP A 370 12.68 -21.30 -21.47
CA ASP A 370 14.14 -21.14 -21.56
C ASP A 370 14.67 -19.82 -20.97
N GLY A 371 13.79 -19.00 -20.40
CA GLY A 371 14.09 -17.68 -19.86
C GLY A 371 14.04 -16.54 -20.87
N GLY A 372 13.60 -16.78 -22.09
CA GLY A 372 13.57 -15.77 -23.15
C GLY A 372 12.56 -14.63 -22.92
N LEU A 373 11.63 -14.80 -22.00
CA LEU A 373 10.65 -13.77 -21.58
C LEU A 373 10.84 -13.35 -20.11
N PHE A 374 12.05 -13.53 -19.59
CA PHE A 374 12.42 -13.14 -18.25
C PHE A 374 13.56 -12.11 -18.27
N LEU A 375 13.32 -10.95 -17.70
CA LEU A 375 14.18 -9.77 -17.80
C LEU A 375 14.56 -9.47 -19.26
N ALA A 376 13.55 -9.56 -20.13
CA ALA A 376 13.70 -9.47 -21.57
C ALA A 376 13.60 -8.02 -22.06
N GLY A 377 14.51 -7.67 -22.96
CA GLY A 377 14.44 -6.46 -23.77
C GLY A 377 13.65 -6.71 -25.05
N THR A 378 12.95 -5.70 -25.55
CA THR A 378 12.15 -5.83 -26.77
C THR A 378 13.02 -5.84 -28.03
N THR A 379 12.67 -6.67 -29.00
CA THR A 379 13.32 -6.69 -30.34
C THR A 379 12.60 -5.78 -31.34
N GLY A 380 11.45 -5.24 -30.97
CA GLY A 380 10.65 -4.36 -31.80
C GLY A 380 9.48 -3.78 -31.06
N SER A 381 8.68 -2.96 -31.72
CA SER A 381 7.50 -2.33 -31.13
C SER A 381 6.24 -2.56 -31.96
N VAL A 382 5.12 -2.67 -31.27
CA VAL A 382 3.76 -2.53 -31.79
C VAL A 382 3.13 -1.33 -31.12
N GLN A 383 1.94 -0.92 -31.56
CA GLN A 383 1.22 0.16 -30.90
C GLN A 383 0.94 -0.25 -29.43
N ASN A 384 1.35 0.58 -28.50
CA ASN A 384 1.22 0.35 -27.05
C ASN A 384 1.81 -1.01 -26.64
N GLY A 385 3.03 -1.35 -27.13
CA GLY A 385 3.57 -2.64 -26.75
C GLY A 385 4.90 -3.03 -27.39
N TYR A 386 5.21 -4.31 -27.30
CA TYR A 386 6.53 -4.88 -27.54
C TYR A 386 6.46 -6.12 -28.42
N VAL A 387 7.57 -6.43 -29.09
CA VAL A 387 7.77 -7.69 -29.83
C VAL A 387 9.02 -8.37 -29.32
N PHE A 388 8.93 -9.69 -29.13
CA PHE A 388 10.03 -10.56 -28.74
C PHE A 388 10.21 -11.66 -29.76
N GLU A 389 11.46 -11.93 -30.16
CA GLU A 389 11.81 -13.03 -31.03
C GLU A 389 12.13 -14.26 -30.18
N GLN A 390 11.20 -15.19 -30.14
CA GLN A 390 11.33 -16.50 -29.54
C GLN A 390 11.42 -17.57 -30.67
N SER A 391 10.99 -18.80 -30.45
CA SER A 391 10.86 -19.81 -31.50
C SER A 391 9.96 -19.33 -32.65
N TYR A 392 9.03 -18.45 -32.37
CA TYR A 392 8.25 -17.60 -33.25
C TYR A 392 7.94 -16.29 -32.53
N PRO A 393 7.70 -15.18 -33.28
CA PRO A 393 7.46 -13.88 -32.65
C PRO A 393 6.26 -13.87 -31.73
N VAL A 394 6.43 -13.27 -30.56
CA VAL A 394 5.35 -12.95 -29.62
C VAL A 394 5.28 -11.46 -29.43
N SER A 395 4.07 -10.93 -29.20
CA SER A 395 3.88 -9.53 -28.90
C SER A 395 2.99 -9.35 -27.69
N TYR A 396 3.25 -8.29 -26.94
CA TYR A 396 2.47 -7.82 -25.80
C TYR A 396 1.96 -6.43 -26.12
N GLN A 397 0.67 -6.19 -25.92
CA GLN A 397 0.07 -4.87 -26.04
C GLN A 397 -0.55 -4.54 -24.69
N TYR A 398 -0.02 -3.53 -24.01
CA TYR A 398 -0.59 -3.10 -22.73
C TYR A 398 -1.87 -2.29 -22.94
N ASP A 399 -2.77 -2.34 -21.99
CA ASP A 399 -4.01 -1.57 -21.98
C ASP A 399 -3.72 -0.06 -21.99
N ALA A 400 -4.59 0.72 -22.60
CA ALA A 400 -4.33 2.14 -22.83
C ALA A 400 -4.24 2.95 -21.51
N ASP A 401 -4.92 2.51 -20.47
CA ASP A 401 -4.89 3.07 -19.13
C ASP A 401 -3.53 2.89 -18.44
N GLN A 402 -2.75 1.87 -18.80
CA GLN A 402 -1.41 1.63 -18.24
C GLN A 402 -0.45 2.80 -18.52
N ILE A 403 -0.66 3.55 -19.62
CA ILE A 403 0.12 4.77 -19.88
C ILE A 403 -0.19 5.85 -18.84
N ASN A 404 -1.44 5.98 -18.47
CA ASN A 404 -1.86 6.94 -17.45
C ASN A 404 -1.35 6.52 -16.06
N LEU A 405 -1.29 5.21 -15.83
CA LEU A 405 -0.88 4.63 -14.56
C LEU A 405 0.63 4.72 -14.31
N TYR A 406 1.42 4.33 -15.29
CA TYR A 406 2.88 4.18 -15.12
C TYR A 406 3.71 5.18 -15.91
N GLY A 407 3.13 5.82 -16.94
CA GLY A 407 3.84 6.68 -17.87
C GLY A 407 4.64 5.91 -18.92
N GLU A 408 4.98 6.60 -20.03
CA GLU A 408 5.72 6.00 -21.15
C GLU A 408 7.13 5.56 -20.74
N GLU A 409 7.74 6.20 -19.76
CA GLU A 409 9.10 5.90 -19.33
C GLU A 409 9.21 4.50 -18.75
N ILE A 410 8.29 4.12 -17.86
CA ILE A 410 8.25 2.79 -17.22
C ILE A 410 7.86 1.72 -18.24
N LEU A 411 6.92 2.05 -19.13
CA LEU A 411 6.46 1.13 -20.16
C LEU A 411 7.46 1.00 -21.33
N THR A 412 8.53 1.79 -21.39
CA THR A 412 9.57 1.66 -22.42
C THR A 412 10.61 0.63 -21.98
N LEU A 413 10.70 -0.48 -22.72
CA LEU A 413 11.65 -1.55 -22.43
C LEU A 413 13.03 -1.31 -23.06
N ALA A 414 14.07 -1.89 -22.46
CA ALA A 414 15.40 -1.97 -23.02
C ALA A 414 15.40 -2.71 -24.38
N ALA A 415 16.35 -2.36 -25.25
CA ALA A 415 16.51 -3.01 -26.57
C ALA A 415 17.17 -4.39 -26.50
N HIS A 416 17.70 -4.79 -25.36
CA HIS A 416 18.40 -6.06 -25.15
C HIS A 416 18.01 -6.63 -23.79
N ASN A 417 18.04 -7.93 -23.66
CA ASN A 417 17.82 -8.62 -22.38
C ASN A 417 18.82 -8.11 -21.34
N TYR A 418 18.42 -8.14 -20.09
CA TYR A 418 19.31 -7.80 -18.98
C TYR A 418 20.48 -8.78 -18.91
N ASP A 419 21.67 -8.24 -18.82
CA ASP A 419 22.89 -9.03 -18.61
C ASP A 419 23.42 -8.74 -17.21
N PRO A 420 23.41 -9.71 -16.28
CA PRO A 420 23.90 -9.50 -14.92
C PRO A 420 25.37 -9.07 -14.84
N ALA A 421 26.13 -9.31 -15.89
CA ALA A 421 27.52 -8.84 -15.97
C ALA A 421 27.62 -7.30 -16.13
N TRP A 422 26.59 -6.63 -16.64
CA TRP A 422 26.58 -5.17 -16.79
C TRP A 422 26.35 -4.43 -15.46
N GLY A 423 25.70 -5.09 -14.50
CA GLY A 423 25.40 -4.53 -13.18
C GLY A 423 26.54 -4.64 -12.17
N ILE A 424 27.64 -5.27 -12.51
CA ILE A 424 28.84 -5.29 -11.67
C ILE A 424 29.58 -3.97 -11.90
N PRO A 425 29.62 -3.02 -10.95
CA PRO A 425 30.46 -1.84 -11.12
C PRO A 425 31.88 -2.35 -11.32
N THR A 426 32.46 -2.06 -12.47
CA THR A 426 33.89 -2.28 -12.66
C THR A 426 34.56 -1.58 -11.48
N PRO A 427 35.34 -2.28 -10.63
CA PRO A 427 35.96 -1.62 -9.51
C PRO A 427 36.71 -0.42 -10.07
N SER A 428 36.32 0.78 -9.63
CA SER A 428 37.01 2.01 -10.00
C SER A 428 38.48 1.77 -9.78
N PRO A 429 39.37 1.99 -10.75
CA PRO A 429 40.79 1.73 -10.57
C PRO A 429 41.18 2.40 -9.27
N SER A 430 41.65 1.60 -8.34
CA SER A 430 42.10 2.09 -7.03
C SER A 430 43.00 3.29 -7.28
N PRO A 431 42.76 4.44 -6.67
CA PRO A 431 43.60 5.60 -6.93
C PRO A 431 45.06 5.18 -6.74
N THR A 432 45.83 5.32 -7.78
CA THR A 432 47.29 5.07 -7.72
C THR A 432 47.80 5.77 -6.48
N PRO A 433 48.45 5.08 -5.57
CA PRO A 433 48.92 5.73 -4.35
C PRO A 433 49.74 6.96 -4.73
N SER A 434 49.29 8.12 -4.26
CA SER A 434 50.01 9.37 -4.44
C SER A 434 51.42 9.17 -3.94
N PRO A 435 52.46 9.59 -4.70
CA PRO A 435 53.82 9.40 -4.25
C PRO A 435 53.97 9.97 -2.85
N SER A 436 54.47 9.12 -1.93
CA SER A 436 54.69 9.50 -0.55
C SER A 436 55.54 10.78 -0.50
N PRO A 437 55.12 11.81 0.25
CA PRO A 437 55.92 13.03 0.32
C PRO A 437 57.33 12.69 0.76
N THR A 438 58.32 13.16 0.00
CA THR A 438 59.75 13.07 0.35
C THR A 438 59.90 13.59 1.77
N PRO A 439 60.55 12.84 2.67
CA PRO A 439 60.75 13.29 4.03
C PRO A 439 61.47 14.66 4.06
N SER A 440 60.88 15.64 4.70
CA SER A 440 61.48 16.96 4.94
C SER A 440 62.73 16.76 5.79
N PRO A 441 63.83 17.48 5.51
CA PRO A 441 65.05 17.37 6.29
C PRO A 441 64.75 17.64 7.77
N SER A 442 65.28 16.76 8.62
CA SER A 442 65.12 16.78 10.05
C SER A 442 65.69 18.11 10.62
N PRO A 443 64.98 18.85 11.46
CA PRO A 443 65.53 20.07 12.08
C PRO A 443 66.71 19.74 12.95
N THR A 444 67.75 20.56 12.82
CA THR A 444 68.98 20.50 13.63
C THR A 444 68.63 20.61 15.12
N PRO A 445 69.15 19.76 16.02
CA PRO A 445 68.79 19.83 17.41
C PRO A 445 69.22 21.16 18.07
N SER A 446 68.28 21.82 18.71
CA SER A 446 68.50 23.00 19.56
C SER A 446 69.23 22.64 20.82
N PRO A 447 70.13 23.49 21.36
CA PRO A 447 70.91 23.16 22.54
C PRO A 447 70.02 22.95 23.77
N SER A 448 70.39 21.95 24.58
CA SER A 448 69.67 21.52 25.77
C SER A 448 69.67 22.58 26.87
N PRO A 449 68.52 22.89 27.49
CA PRO A 449 68.49 23.78 28.62
C PRO A 449 69.11 23.20 29.87
N THR A 450 69.80 24.04 30.59
CA THR A 450 70.48 23.76 31.89
C THR A 450 69.45 23.34 32.94
N PRO A 451 69.70 22.30 33.78
CA PRO A 451 68.72 21.81 34.76
C PRO A 451 68.48 22.82 35.87
N SER A 452 67.21 23.11 36.17
CA SER A 452 66.75 23.89 37.31
C SER A 452 66.72 23.02 38.58
N PRO A 453 66.98 23.60 39.76
CA PRO A 453 67.08 22.86 41.00
C PRO A 453 65.76 22.24 41.46
N SER A 454 65.85 21.01 42.03
CA SER A 454 64.77 20.17 42.51
C SER A 454 64.02 20.81 43.71
N PRO A 455 62.69 20.80 43.75
CA PRO A 455 61.96 21.22 44.95
C PRO A 455 61.95 20.15 46.03
N SER A 456 62.00 20.65 47.28
CA SER A 456 62.04 19.90 48.54
C SER A 456 60.70 19.14 48.75
N PRO A 457 60.72 17.96 49.40
CA PRO A 457 59.52 17.13 49.57
C PRO A 457 58.50 17.74 50.55
N SER A 458 57.22 17.72 50.18
CA SER A 458 56.05 18.12 50.99
C SER A 458 55.62 16.97 51.90
N PRO A 459 55.12 17.24 53.11
CA PRO A 459 54.80 16.20 54.09
C PRO A 459 53.53 15.39 53.71
N SER A 460 53.59 14.08 54.13
CA SER A 460 52.58 13.06 53.93
C SER A 460 51.28 13.35 54.71
N PRO A 461 50.08 13.14 54.15
CA PRO A 461 48.83 13.27 54.90
C PRO A 461 48.54 12.07 55.81
N SER A 462 47.98 12.40 57.00
CA SER A 462 47.58 11.51 58.06
C SER A 462 46.37 10.62 57.66
N PRO A 463 46.26 9.37 58.15
CA PRO A 463 45.16 8.48 57.74
C PRO A 463 43.82 8.86 58.35
N SER A 464 42.75 8.73 57.51
CA SER A 464 41.36 8.94 57.87
C SER A 464 40.79 7.72 58.59
N PRO A 465 39.85 7.90 59.55
CA PRO A 465 39.31 6.79 60.35
C PRO A 465 38.30 5.93 59.58
N SER A 466 38.30 4.64 59.95
CA SER A 466 37.44 3.58 59.42
C SER A 466 35.96 3.73 59.87
N PRO A 467 34.97 3.42 59.02
CA PRO A 467 33.58 3.48 59.45
C PRO A 467 33.14 2.28 60.26
N SER A 468 32.31 2.57 61.27
CA SER A 468 31.69 1.63 62.22
C SER A 468 30.60 0.76 61.58
N PRO A 469 30.38 -0.47 61.99
CA PRO A 469 29.39 -1.36 61.38
C PRO A 469 27.95 -1.06 61.82
N SER A 470 27.04 -1.22 60.83
CA SER A 470 25.57 -1.08 60.96
C SER A 470 24.94 -2.35 61.64
N PRO A 471 23.94 -2.23 62.46
CA PRO A 471 23.34 -3.37 63.16
C PRO A 471 22.35 -4.13 62.25
N SER A 472 22.33 -5.46 62.42
CA SER A 472 21.39 -6.42 61.84
C SER A 472 20.01 -6.32 62.47
N PRO A 473 18.92 -6.59 61.75
CA PRO A 473 17.58 -6.77 62.33
C PRO A 473 17.43 -8.19 62.87
N THR A 474 16.84 -8.31 64.05
CA THR A 474 16.39 -9.55 64.69
C THR A 474 14.82 -9.58 64.75
N PRO A 475 14.19 -10.72 64.93
CA PRO A 475 13.26 -11.46 64.09
C PRO A 475 11.82 -11.04 64.20
#